data_3a9c98f740e85eb1167eb3c26cdee01d
#
_entry.id   3a9c98f740e85eb1167eb3c26cdee01d
#
_cell.length_a   1.000
_cell.length_b   1.000
_cell.length_c   1.000
_cell.angle_alpha   90.00
_cell.angle_beta   90.00
_cell.angle_gamma   90.00
#
_symmetry.space_group_name_H-M   'P 1'
#
loop_
_entity.id
_entity.type
_entity.pdbx_description
1 polymer ?
#
loop_
_entity_poly.entity_id
_entity_poly.type
_entity_poly.pdbx_seq_one_letter_code
_entity_poly.pdbx_strand_id
1 'polypeptide(L)'
;LHLLRHWQFGGEMVQQADYHSASFRPAPLGLEAGTPPIASVIGLGATLDYLNSLDQAAVLAHEAALHDYLLRGLRARNGVRLLGSPHVALASFVVDGIHSADLAHLLTEQGIAVRAGHHCAMPLLKSLHLSGAIRVSLALYNDSDDLERFFEALDQALDMLR
;
A
#
# COMPACT_ATOMS: atom_id res chain seq x y z
N LEU A 1 2.30 4.70 28.48
CA LEU A 1 0.89 4.32 28.65
C LEU A 1 0.30 4.87 29.95
N HIS A 2 1.05 4.99 31.06
CA HIS A 2 0.55 5.45 32.38
C HIS A 2 0.00 6.88 32.40
N LEU A 3 0.30 7.70 31.40
CA LEU A 3 -0.22 9.07 31.26
C LEU A 3 -1.53 9.14 30.45
N LEU A 4 -1.94 8.04 29.84
CA LEU A 4 -3.17 7.99 29.04
C LEU A 4 -4.38 7.89 29.94
N ARG A 5 -5.42 8.67 29.60
CA ARG A 5 -6.73 8.58 30.25
C ARG A 5 -7.59 7.54 29.55
N HIS A 6 -8.39 6.82 30.32
CA HIS A 6 -9.43 5.97 29.77
C HIS A 6 -10.46 6.84 29.03
N TRP A 7 -10.80 6.51 27.81
CA TRP A 7 -11.80 7.21 26.99
C TRP A 7 -12.96 6.30 26.57
N GLN A 8 -12.73 4.99 26.62
CA GLN A 8 -13.75 3.94 26.48
C GLN A 8 -13.72 3.05 27.71
N PHE A 9 -14.89 2.51 28.04
CA PHE A 9 -15.06 1.67 29.21
C PHE A 9 -15.82 0.40 28.81
N GLY A 10 -15.40 -0.75 29.35
CA GLY A 10 -16.01 -2.04 29.05
C GLY A 10 -15.48 -3.16 29.93
N GLY A 11 -15.91 -4.37 29.65
CA GLY A 11 -15.41 -5.58 30.30
C GLY A 11 -13.91 -5.74 30.14
N GLU A 12 -13.32 -6.63 30.91
CA GLU A 12 -11.89 -6.99 30.96
C GLU A 12 -10.96 -5.88 31.49
N MET A 13 -11.20 -4.60 31.22
CA MET A 13 -10.38 -3.51 31.75
C MET A 13 -10.69 -3.14 33.19
N VAL A 14 -11.87 -3.49 33.69
CA VAL A 14 -12.34 -3.14 35.03
C VAL A 14 -11.74 -4.12 36.06
N GLN A 15 -11.18 -3.59 37.15
CA GLN A 15 -10.73 -4.37 38.29
C GLN A 15 -11.84 -4.53 39.33
N GLN A 16 -12.55 -3.44 39.63
CA GLN A 16 -13.67 -3.41 40.56
C GLN A 16 -14.63 -2.28 40.14
N ALA A 17 -15.93 -2.49 40.31
CA ALA A 17 -16.95 -1.46 40.09
C ALA A 17 -18.06 -1.59 41.11
N ASP A 18 -18.63 -0.44 41.44
CA ASP A 18 -19.87 -0.30 42.20
C ASP A 18 -20.78 0.75 41.53
N TYR A 19 -21.89 1.14 42.19
CA TYR A 19 -22.84 2.11 41.63
C TYR A 19 -22.29 3.53 41.44
N HIS A 20 -21.17 3.88 42.06
CA HIS A 20 -20.65 5.24 42.12
C HIS A 20 -19.20 5.36 41.66
N SER A 21 -18.46 4.25 41.58
CA SER A 21 -17.04 4.25 41.30
C SER A 21 -16.60 2.99 40.54
N ALA A 22 -15.47 3.12 39.83
CA ALA A 22 -14.80 1.99 39.22
C ALA A 22 -13.26 2.16 39.31
N SER A 23 -12.57 1.06 39.50
CA SER A 23 -11.13 0.97 39.35
C SER A 23 -10.75 0.10 38.16
N PHE A 24 -9.63 0.38 37.55
CA PHE A 24 -9.19 -0.25 36.32
C PHE A 24 -7.89 -0.99 36.50
N ARG A 25 -7.68 -2.02 35.70
CA ARG A 25 -6.44 -2.76 35.66
C ARG A 25 -5.28 -1.85 35.19
N PRO A 26 -4.02 -2.17 35.52
CA PRO A 26 -2.87 -1.48 34.96
C PRO A 26 -2.85 -1.57 33.43
N ALA A 27 -2.18 -0.60 32.77
CA ALA A 27 -1.90 -0.69 31.34
C ALA A 27 -1.06 -1.96 31.05
N PRO A 28 -1.27 -2.66 29.90
CA PRO A 28 -2.16 -2.24 28.80
C PRO A 28 -3.64 -2.55 29.02
N LEU A 29 -3.99 -3.54 29.82
CA LEU A 29 -5.35 -4.09 29.94
C LEU A 29 -6.38 -3.04 30.38
N GLY A 30 -5.99 -2.09 31.23
CA GLY A 30 -6.86 -1.00 31.64
C GLY A 30 -7.21 0.00 30.52
N LEU A 31 -6.57 -0.07 29.37
CA LEU A 31 -6.83 0.76 28.18
C LEU A 31 -7.58 0.00 27.08
N GLU A 32 -7.90 -1.28 27.29
CA GLU A 32 -8.55 -2.18 26.35
C GLU A 32 -9.95 -2.52 26.80
N ALA A 33 -10.94 -1.79 26.27
CA ALA A 33 -12.34 -1.96 26.66
C ALA A 33 -13.01 -3.11 25.90
N GLY A 34 -13.41 -4.15 26.61
CA GLY A 34 -14.10 -5.33 26.07
C GLY A 34 -13.16 -6.46 25.69
N THR A 35 -13.73 -7.57 25.21
CA THR A 35 -12.99 -8.74 24.76
C THR A 35 -12.09 -8.37 23.57
N PRO A 36 -10.77 -8.65 23.61
CA PRO A 36 -9.89 -8.35 22.51
C PRO A 36 -10.21 -9.20 21.27
N PRO A 37 -9.81 -8.78 20.05
CA PRO A 37 -10.04 -9.52 18.81
C PRO A 37 -9.13 -10.76 18.73
N ILE A 38 -9.42 -11.79 19.53
CA ILE A 38 -8.55 -12.94 19.76
C ILE A 38 -8.14 -13.64 18.46
N ALA A 39 -9.09 -13.90 17.56
CA ALA A 39 -8.83 -14.54 16.28
C ALA A 39 -7.85 -13.73 15.41
N SER A 40 -8.03 -12.39 15.38
CA SER A 40 -7.14 -11.50 14.62
C SER A 40 -5.72 -11.45 15.22
N VAL A 41 -5.60 -11.48 16.56
CA VAL A 41 -4.29 -11.50 17.23
C VAL A 41 -3.55 -12.79 16.95
N ILE A 42 -4.23 -13.95 17.02
CA ILE A 42 -3.64 -15.25 16.68
C ILE A 42 -3.26 -15.28 15.19
N GLY A 43 -4.13 -14.79 14.29
CA GLY A 43 -3.84 -14.71 12.87
C GLY A 43 -2.63 -13.79 12.56
N LEU A 44 -2.49 -12.67 13.29
CA LEU A 44 -1.30 -11.83 13.18
C LEU A 44 -0.04 -12.57 13.61
N GLY A 45 -0.09 -13.35 14.69
CA GLY A 45 1.03 -14.19 15.13
C GLY A 45 1.48 -15.16 14.02
N ALA A 46 0.55 -15.89 13.43
CA ALA A 46 0.85 -16.80 12.31
C ALA A 46 1.43 -16.05 11.08
N THR A 47 0.93 -14.85 10.81
CA THR A 47 1.46 -13.99 9.73
C THR A 47 2.92 -13.60 10.00
N LEU A 48 3.24 -13.21 11.23
CA LEU A 48 4.60 -12.85 11.63
C LEU A 48 5.55 -14.04 11.53
N ASP A 49 5.11 -15.25 11.93
CA ASP A 49 5.89 -16.47 11.78
C ASP A 49 6.18 -16.77 10.31
N TYR A 50 5.18 -16.62 9.42
CA TYR A 50 5.38 -16.75 7.98
C TYR A 50 6.41 -15.73 7.46
N LEU A 51 6.25 -14.45 7.78
CA LEU A 51 7.18 -13.40 7.32
C LEU A 51 8.60 -13.61 7.85
N ASN A 52 8.75 -14.10 9.08
CA ASN A 52 10.06 -14.43 9.66
C ASN A 52 10.70 -15.67 9.02
N SER A 53 9.93 -16.54 8.38
CA SER A 53 10.44 -17.71 7.66
C SER A 53 11.04 -17.35 6.30
N LEU A 54 10.77 -16.17 5.76
CA LEU A 54 11.32 -15.69 4.48
C LEU A 54 12.75 -15.18 4.66
N ASP A 55 13.60 -15.44 3.67
CA ASP A 55 14.91 -14.77 3.57
C ASP A 55 14.69 -13.30 3.19
N GLN A 56 14.71 -12.43 4.18
CA GLN A 56 14.46 -11.00 4.00
C GLN A 56 15.48 -10.34 3.07
N ALA A 57 16.73 -10.80 3.06
CA ALA A 57 17.76 -10.26 2.17
C ALA A 57 17.47 -10.63 0.71
N ALA A 58 17.05 -11.87 0.46
CA ALA A 58 16.63 -12.32 -0.87
C ALA A 58 15.37 -11.58 -1.35
N VAL A 59 14.37 -11.37 -0.48
CA VAL A 59 13.16 -10.61 -0.82
C VAL A 59 13.52 -9.18 -1.23
N LEU A 60 14.33 -8.47 -0.43
CA LEU A 60 14.74 -7.11 -0.75
C LEU A 60 15.55 -7.00 -2.05
N ALA A 61 16.45 -7.95 -2.30
CA ALA A 61 17.23 -8.00 -3.53
C ALA A 61 16.33 -8.24 -4.75
N HIS A 62 15.37 -9.15 -4.65
CA HIS A 62 14.39 -9.45 -5.69
C HIS A 62 13.52 -8.22 -6.02
N GLU A 63 12.92 -7.60 -5.00
CA GLU A 63 12.09 -6.40 -5.18
C GLU A 63 12.90 -5.23 -5.76
N ALA A 64 14.16 -5.06 -5.35
CA ALA A 64 15.03 -4.02 -5.91
C ALA A 64 15.32 -4.26 -7.41
N ALA A 65 15.57 -5.52 -7.81
CA ALA A 65 15.81 -5.86 -9.21
C ALA A 65 14.57 -5.61 -10.08
N LEU A 66 13.38 -6.02 -9.61
CA LEU A 66 12.12 -5.75 -10.30
C LEU A 66 11.82 -4.24 -10.37
N HIS A 67 12.08 -3.50 -9.29
CA HIS A 67 11.90 -2.06 -9.25
C HIS A 67 12.79 -1.33 -10.27
N ASP A 68 14.06 -1.71 -10.35
CA ASP A 68 14.97 -1.16 -11.35
C ASP A 68 14.52 -1.48 -12.77
N TYR A 69 14.00 -2.68 -12.99
CA TYR A 69 13.44 -3.06 -14.29
C TYR A 69 12.21 -2.22 -14.64
N LEU A 70 11.28 -2.06 -13.69
CA LEU A 70 10.11 -1.19 -13.85
C LEU A 70 10.51 0.25 -14.20
N LEU A 71 11.42 0.85 -13.44
CA LEU A 71 11.85 2.23 -13.67
C LEU A 71 12.53 2.43 -15.04
N ARG A 72 13.39 1.48 -15.46
CA ARG A 72 14.01 1.52 -16.79
C ARG A 72 12.96 1.43 -17.90
N GLY A 73 12.03 0.49 -17.78
CA GLY A 73 10.96 0.30 -18.75
C GLY A 73 10.04 1.51 -18.89
N LEU A 74 9.67 2.14 -17.77
CA LEU A 74 8.84 3.36 -17.79
C LEU A 74 9.60 4.55 -18.42
N ARG A 75 10.89 4.73 -18.09
CA ARG A 75 11.71 5.83 -18.66
C ARG A 75 11.97 5.69 -20.15
N ALA A 76 11.94 4.47 -20.69
CA ALA A 76 12.14 4.22 -22.11
C ALA A 76 10.92 4.62 -22.97
N ARG A 77 9.78 4.92 -22.36
CA ARG A 77 8.53 5.22 -23.07
C ARG A 77 8.32 6.71 -23.21
N ASN A 78 8.14 7.16 -24.45
CA ASN A 78 7.90 8.56 -24.75
C ASN A 78 6.64 9.07 -24.04
N GLY A 79 6.69 10.29 -23.51
CA GLY A 79 5.57 10.93 -22.81
C GLY A 79 5.31 10.38 -21.40
N VAL A 80 5.97 9.31 -20.97
CA VAL A 80 5.89 8.82 -19.60
C VAL A 80 6.82 9.61 -18.70
N ARG A 81 6.27 10.18 -17.63
CA ARG A 81 7.01 10.96 -16.64
C ARG A 81 6.83 10.37 -15.25
N LEU A 82 7.92 9.90 -14.66
CA LEU A 82 7.94 9.41 -13.27
C LEU A 82 7.73 10.56 -12.28
N LEU A 83 7.03 10.28 -11.20
CA LEU A 83 6.80 11.20 -10.10
C LEU A 83 7.67 10.83 -8.90
N GLY A 84 8.56 11.74 -8.52
CA GLY A 84 9.47 11.54 -7.39
C GLY A 84 10.60 10.54 -7.68
N SER A 85 11.28 10.14 -6.61
CA SER A 85 12.37 9.14 -6.62
C SER A 85 12.04 8.05 -5.61
N PRO A 86 11.29 7.03 -6.02
CA PRO A 86 10.88 5.97 -5.10
C PRO A 86 12.08 5.13 -4.65
N HIS A 87 12.11 4.79 -3.35
CA HIS A 87 13.10 3.92 -2.74
C HIS A 87 12.51 2.57 -2.32
N VAL A 88 11.29 2.29 -2.73
CA VAL A 88 10.55 1.06 -2.47
C VAL A 88 9.99 0.51 -3.78
N ALA A 89 9.62 -0.74 -3.83
CA ALA A 89 9.19 -1.46 -5.04
C ALA A 89 7.85 -0.95 -5.60
N LEU A 90 7.78 0.34 -5.89
CA LEU A 90 6.64 1.00 -6.57
C LEU A 90 7.12 2.14 -7.47
N ALA A 91 6.31 2.49 -8.47
CA ALA A 91 6.49 3.68 -9.28
C ALA A 91 5.16 4.41 -9.47
N SER A 92 5.18 5.74 -9.32
CA SER A 92 4.08 6.60 -9.73
C SER A 92 4.48 7.37 -10.97
N PHE A 93 3.59 7.45 -11.94
CA PHE A 93 3.86 8.14 -13.20
C PHE A 93 2.60 8.76 -13.81
N VAL A 94 2.82 9.66 -14.73
CA VAL A 94 1.80 10.23 -15.62
C VAL A 94 2.24 10.06 -17.05
N VAL A 95 1.29 10.16 -17.98
CA VAL A 95 1.56 10.17 -19.42
C VAL A 95 1.04 11.47 -19.99
N ASP A 96 1.88 12.17 -20.75
CA ASP A 96 1.52 13.47 -21.33
C ASP A 96 0.29 13.33 -22.24
N GLY A 97 -0.71 14.17 -21.98
CA GLY A 97 -1.96 14.21 -22.76
C GLY A 97 -2.95 13.07 -22.45
N ILE A 98 -2.62 12.10 -21.60
CA ILE A 98 -3.48 10.96 -21.28
C ILE A 98 -3.98 11.05 -19.83
N HIS A 99 -5.29 10.92 -19.65
CA HIS A 99 -5.88 10.91 -18.32
C HIS A 99 -5.62 9.57 -17.62
N SER A 100 -5.23 9.62 -16.35
CA SER A 100 -4.83 8.43 -15.59
C SER A 100 -5.95 7.38 -15.45
N ALA A 101 -7.23 7.80 -15.44
CA ALA A 101 -8.34 6.88 -15.36
C ALA A 101 -8.54 6.08 -16.66
N ASP A 102 -8.38 6.71 -17.83
CA ASP A 102 -8.52 6.06 -19.13
C ASP A 102 -7.43 5.02 -19.33
N LEU A 103 -6.19 5.39 -19.01
CA LEU A 103 -5.07 4.47 -19.05
C LEU A 103 -5.25 3.27 -18.10
N ALA A 104 -5.70 3.51 -16.88
CA ALA A 104 -5.96 2.44 -15.92
C ALA A 104 -7.10 1.52 -16.37
N HIS A 105 -8.11 2.07 -17.03
CA HIS A 105 -9.20 1.28 -17.57
C HIS A 105 -8.70 0.27 -18.62
N LEU A 106 -7.93 0.74 -19.60
CA LEU A 106 -7.37 -0.14 -20.64
C LEU A 106 -6.40 -1.19 -20.08
N LEU A 107 -5.58 -0.83 -19.08
CA LEU A 107 -4.72 -1.78 -18.38
C LEU A 107 -5.54 -2.86 -17.66
N THR A 108 -6.64 -2.46 -17.02
CA THR A 108 -7.53 -3.39 -16.30
C THR A 108 -8.22 -4.37 -17.27
N GLU A 109 -8.62 -3.93 -18.45
CA GLU A 109 -9.19 -4.82 -19.49
C GLU A 109 -8.19 -5.90 -19.94
N GLN A 110 -6.90 -5.66 -19.81
CA GLN A 110 -5.83 -6.62 -20.09
C GLN A 110 -5.38 -7.41 -18.85
N GLY A 111 -6.12 -7.31 -17.73
CA GLY A 111 -5.82 -8.03 -16.51
C GLY A 111 -4.67 -7.43 -15.67
N ILE A 112 -4.25 -6.21 -15.99
CA ILE A 112 -3.19 -5.49 -15.24
C ILE A 112 -3.81 -4.61 -14.17
N ALA A 113 -3.60 -4.95 -12.91
CA ALA A 113 -4.09 -4.19 -11.76
C ALA A 113 -3.12 -3.05 -11.41
N VAL A 114 -3.58 -1.82 -11.59
CA VAL A 114 -2.85 -0.59 -11.18
C VAL A 114 -3.75 0.28 -10.32
N ARG A 115 -3.16 1.21 -9.60
CA ARG A 115 -3.94 2.25 -8.92
C ARG A 115 -3.87 3.56 -9.70
N ALA A 116 -5.03 4.18 -9.95
CA ALA A 116 -5.13 5.49 -10.60
C ALA A 116 -5.80 6.52 -9.68
N GLY A 117 -5.53 7.79 -9.91
CA GLY A 117 -6.16 8.92 -9.24
C GLY A 117 -5.26 9.69 -8.28
N HIS A 118 -5.85 10.24 -7.22
CA HIS A 118 -5.16 11.18 -6.32
C HIS A 118 -4.29 10.50 -5.25
N HIS A 119 -4.39 9.20 -5.05
CA HIS A 119 -3.63 8.42 -4.04
C HIS A 119 -3.73 8.97 -2.61
N CYS A 120 -4.86 9.64 -2.25
CA CYS A 120 -5.05 10.38 -1.00
C CYS A 120 -4.03 11.53 -0.80
N ALA A 121 -3.44 12.05 -1.88
CA ALA A 121 -2.39 13.07 -1.90
C ALA A 121 -2.79 14.28 -2.78
N MET A 122 -4.05 14.71 -2.71
CA MET A 122 -4.58 15.83 -3.52
C MET A 122 -3.73 17.11 -3.43
N PRO A 123 -3.27 17.57 -2.24
CA PRO A 123 -2.45 18.79 -2.17
C PRO A 123 -1.13 18.65 -2.94
N LEU A 124 -0.49 17.48 -2.89
CA LEU A 124 0.73 17.20 -3.64
C LEU A 124 0.48 17.21 -5.14
N LEU A 125 -0.55 16.50 -5.62
CA LEU A 125 -0.88 16.49 -7.05
C LEU A 125 -1.25 17.88 -7.57
N LYS A 126 -1.98 18.65 -6.76
CA LYS A 126 -2.30 20.04 -7.10
C LYS A 126 -1.05 20.92 -7.22
N SER A 127 -0.07 20.77 -6.34
CA SER A 127 1.21 21.50 -6.43
C SER A 127 2.05 21.09 -7.64
N LEU A 128 1.86 19.89 -8.16
CA LEU A 128 2.46 19.38 -9.38
C LEU A 128 1.64 19.68 -10.65
N HIS A 129 0.51 20.37 -10.52
CA HIS A 129 -0.46 20.66 -11.59
C HIS A 129 -1.00 19.38 -12.27
N LEU A 130 -1.26 18.32 -11.49
CA LEU A 130 -1.76 17.04 -11.96
C LEU A 130 -3.17 16.77 -11.44
N SER A 131 -4.02 16.19 -12.30
CA SER A 131 -5.37 15.72 -11.95
C SER A 131 -5.38 14.32 -11.33
N GLY A 132 -4.33 13.54 -11.55
CA GLY A 132 -4.17 12.17 -11.07
C GLY A 132 -2.86 11.57 -11.55
N ALA A 133 -2.55 10.37 -11.09
CA ALA A 133 -1.40 9.59 -11.50
C ALA A 133 -1.72 8.10 -11.54
N ILE A 134 -0.92 7.32 -12.24
CA ILE A 134 -0.90 5.85 -12.16
C ILE A 134 0.16 5.44 -11.15
N ARG A 135 -0.12 4.41 -10.34
CA ARG A 135 0.84 3.77 -9.48
C ARG A 135 0.89 2.27 -9.74
N VAL A 136 2.06 1.77 -10.05
CA VAL A 136 2.40 0.34 -10.09
C VAL A 136 3.13 0.01 -8.80
N SER A 137 2.74 -1.07 -8.15
CA SER A 137 3.38 -1.56 -6.92
C SER A 137 3.77 -3.02 -7.14
N LEU A 138 4.97 -3.37 -6.72
CA LEU A 138 5.53 -4.71 -6.81
C LEU A 138 5.70 -5.29 -5.40
N ALA A 139 5.69 -6.59 -5.29
CA ALA A 139 5.93 -7.30 -4.06
C ALA A 139 6.69 -8.61 -4.34
N LEU A 140 7.06 -9.32 -3.29
CA LEU A 140 7.86 -10.54 -3.33
C LEU A 140 7.29 -11.65 -4.24
N TYR A 141 6.02 -11.60 -4.59
CA TYR A 141 5.33 -12.59 -5.43
C TYR A 141 5.23 -12.19 -6.91
N ASN A 142 5.69 -11.00 -7.29
CA ASN A 142 5.79 -10.60 -8.69
C ASN A 142 7.10 -11.10 -9.32
N ASP A 143 7.10 -11.24 -10.64
CA ASP A 143 8.27 -11.65 -11.42
C ASP A 143 8.49 -10.76 -12.65
N SER A 144 9.49 -11.10 -13.47
CA SER A 144 9.78 -10.38 -14.71
C SER A 144 8.66 -10.49 -15.74
N ASP A 145 7.99 -11.65 -15.80
CA ASP A 145 6.92 -11.90 -16.77
C ASP A 145 5.70 -11.01 -16.47
N ASP A 146 5.43 -10.71 -15.20
CA ASP A 146 4.42 -9.72 -14.80
C ASP A 146 4.75 -8.33 -15.34
N LEU A 147 6.02 -7.93 -15.28
CA LEU A 147 6.46 -6.65 -15.82
C LEU A 147 6.46 -6.61 -17.34
N GLU A 148 6.81 -7.69 -18.01
CA GLU A 148 6.72 -7.79 -19.47
C GLU A 148 5.27 -7.64 -19.92
N ARG A 149 4.34 -8.38 -19.32
CA ARG A 149 2.89 -8.23 -19.57
C ARG A 149 2.38 -6.82 -19.28
N PHE A 150 2.83 -6.21 -18.19
CA PHE A 150 2.50 -4.82 -17.90
C PHE A 150 2.98 -3.87 -18.99
N PHE A 151 4.20 -4.04 -19.46
CA PHE A 151 4.76 -3.16 -20.51
C PHE A 151 4.09 -3.36 -21.86
N GLU A 152 3.74 -4.59 -22.23
CA GLU A 152 2.96 -4.87 -23.44
C GLU A 152 1.58 -4.22 -23.39
N ALA A 153 0.88 -4.36 -22.25
CA ALA A 153 -0.41 -3.74 -22.03
C ALA A 153 -0.34 -2.21 -22.03
N LEU A 154 0.73 -1.66 -21.43
CA LEU A 154 0.96 -0.21 -21.41
C LEU A 154 1.20 0.33 -22.82
N ASP A 155 2.02 -0.32 -23.63
CA ASP A 155 2.31 0.09 -25.00
C ASP A 155 1.04 0.06 -25.86
N GLN A 156 0.24 -1.00 -25.78
CA GLN A 156 -1.06 -1.09 -26.48
C GLN A 156 -2.03 0.02 -26.04
N ALA A 157 -2.13 0.28 -24.74
CA ALA A 157 -2.99 1.34 -24.23
C ALA A 157 -2.51 2.74 -24.67
N LEU A 158 -1.20 2.97 -24.72
CA LEU A 158 -0.65 4.21 -25.23
C LEU A 158 -0.92 4.44 -26.73
N ASP A 159 -0.87 3.38 -27.52
CA ASP A 159 -1.18 3.44 -28.96
C ASP A 159 -2.68 3.72 -29.21
N MET A 160 -3.58 3.23 -28.34
CA MET A 160 -5.02 3.50 -28.44
C MET A 160 -5.40 4.92 -28.00
N LEU A 161 -4.64 5.54 -27.10
CA LEU A 161 -4.99 6.83 -26.49
C LEU A 161 -4.27 8.03 -27.14
N ARG A 162 -3.38 7.81 -28.06
CA ARG A 162 -2.66 8.82 -28.87
C ARG A 162 -3.30 9.04 -30.22
#